data_4b1a788256a9b4d11d7f248a936d608d
#
_entry.id   4b1a788256a9b4d11d7f248a936d608d
#
_cell.length_a   1.000
_cell.length_b   1.000
_cell.length_c   1.000
_cell.angle_alpha   90.00
_cell.angle_beta   90.00
_cell.angle_gamma   90.00
#
_symmetry.space_group_name_H-M   'P 1'
#
loop_
_entity.id
_entity.type
_entity.pdbx_description
1 polymer ?
#
loop_
_entity_poly.entity_id
_entity_poly.type
_entity_poly.pdbx_seq_one_letter_code
_entity_poly.pdbx_strand_id
1 'polypeptide(L)'
;MIASSHPQLRAQEVTNQATPSMTLPDAPDGGRYPEAIVLPEVEKTVPVVLESDTQSKTGDHYVLDGNVVITYGKRKVEADHMEYDSATGELEATGHLKATGGANNEIISASHGTLNVNKQTGRFYDVSGSVGLKSSGHKMVYANGHPFLFTGRVVVKKGPEEYEVYGGTVTSCQLVHPDWLLYAGKFEVNSEMASAHNSVFHLFNIPLLYMPYVTHPVNTEGRQSGFMIPVVGESSTKGLIMGEQIYFAINRSTDLTVGAEYFSSRGWSQSAMLHYRGRDNDFATGRYSGLIDRGYETGGQLVNQGGQDVTFAGRHDFSPQTRVVSSMEYLSSYPYREAFTDNFNQAVSTDILSFAYGVHEADGFASEARADRYQGLKRVAVPATPTKPAIPAQEVRIFHAPTLEVYSTDHGLGTTGLLWNVESSASGLKRVQPDFVSSGVTQRFDLHPEIAYPLKLGAWKFVPSLGVRETLYSRSLKRPAAVVDPSIEHRGGLNRSDIEAQVDVRPPVIERTFDSKFVERVFGHDVRHTIEPELKYRYVGGVDNFMKVLRFDDVDVVSDTNELQYGVTQRLFLKPAGGKQQPCKAKDADATADPDQTQDDAE
;
A
#
# COMPACT_ATOMS: atom_id res chain seq x y z
N MET A 1 10.32 -17.40 32.67
CA MET A 1 10.56 -15.95 32.82
C MET A 1 10.38 -15.35 31.45
N ILE A 2 9.20 -14.84 31.16
CA ILE A 2 8.91 -14.13 29.90
C ILE A 2 8.43 -12.76 30.34
N ALA A 3 9.26 -11.75 30.07
CA ALA A 3 8.92 -10.36 30.28
C ALA A 3 7.76 -9.98 29.37
N SER A 4 6.67 -9.53 29.94
CA SER A 4 5.56 -8.91 29.22
C SER A 4 5.99 -7.51 28.81
N SER A 5 6.58 -7.37 27.63
CA SER A 5 6.65 -6.10 26.95
C SER A 5 5.32 -5.92 26.23
N HIS A 6 4.59 -4.86 26.56
CA HIS A 6 3.49 -4.40 25.74
C HIS A 6 4.01 -4.17 24.31
N PRO A 7 3.50 -4.82 23.29
CA PRO A 7 3.80 -4.42 21.95
C PRO A 7 2.99 -3.16 21.68
N GLN A 8 3.63 -2.01 21.80
CA GLN A 8 3.20 -0.89 20.97
C GLN A 8 3.33 -1.37 19.53
N LEU A 9 2.23 -1.66 18.90
CA LEU A 9 2.13 -1.87 17.47
C LEU A 9 2.46 -0.53 16.79
N ARG A 10 3.74 -0.25 16.60
CA ARG A 10 4.19 0.69 15.58
C ARG A 10 3.83 0.05 14.25
N ALA A 11 2.87 0.66 13.57
CA ALA A 11 2.71 0.44 12.14
C ALA A 11 4.07 0.71 11.49
N GLN A 12 4.63 -0.29 10.81
CA GLN A 12 5.78 -0.06 9.94
C GLN A 12 5.30 0.85 8.81
N GLU A 13 5.69 2.10 8.87
CA GLU A 13 5.65 3.01 7.74
C GLU A 13 6.54 2.43 6.63
N VAL A 14 5.90 2.06 5.55
CA VAL A 14 6.58 1.88 4.27
C VAL A 14 6.94 3.28 3.81
N THR A 15 8.18 3.68 3.99
CA THR A 15 8.73 4.92 3.45
C THR A 15 8.71 4.89 1.93
N ASN A 16 7.64 5.42 1.35
CA ASN A 16 7.68 5.94 -0.01
C ASN A 16 8.39 7.29 0.06
N GLN A 17 9.57 7.37 -0.55
CA GLN A 17 10.26 8.63 -0.76
C GLN A 17 9.36 9.57 -1.56
N ALA A 18 8.80 10.55 -0.87
CA ALA A 18 8.07 11.65 -1.50
C ALA A 18 9.09 12.60 -2.15
N THR A 19 8.93 12.84 -3.44
CA THR A 19 9.51 13.97 -4.16
C THR A 19 9.06 15.28 -3.51
N PRO A 20 9.93 16.29 -3.37
CA PRO A 20 9.56 17.55 -2.72
C PRO A 20 8.50 18.29 -3.53
N SER A 21 7.34 18.50 -2.93
CA SER A 21 6.32 19.37 -3.47
C SER A 21 6.77 20.84 -3.29
N MET A 22 6.89 21.55 -4.41
CA MET A 22 7.01 23.00 -4.41
C MET A 22 5.72 23.61 -3.85
N THR A 23 5.76 24.16 -2.66
CA THR A 23 4.70 25.01 -2.12
C THR A 23 4.73 26.38 -2.82
N LEU A 24 3.64 26.69 -3.51
CA LEU A 24 3.37 28.06 -3.96
C LEU A 24 2.95 28.91 -2.74
N PRO A 25 3.39 30.17 -2.65
CA PRO A 25 3.02 31.02 -1.53
C PRO A 25 1.54 31.40 -1.58
N ASP A 26 0.90 31.40 -0.40
CA ASP A 26 -0.48 31.80 -0.18
C ASP A 26 -0.74 33.24 -0.70
N ALA A 27 -1.85 33.36 -1.42
CA ALA A 27 -2.34 34.66 -1.86
C ALA A 27 -3.08 35.35 -0.70
N PRO A 28 -2.84 36.67 -0.45
CA PRO A 28 -3.59 37.38 0.56
C PRO A 28 -4.97 37.81 0.03
N ASP A 29 -5.96 37.61 0.92
CA ASP A 29 -7.29 38.22 0.95
C ASP A 29 -8.10 38.51 -0.32
N GLY A 30 -9.20 37.77 -0.44
CA GLY A 30 -10.58 38.22 -0.73
C GLY A 30 -10.84 39.27 -1.81
N GLY A 31 -10.05 39.37 -2.87
CA GLY A 31 -10.33 40.23 -4.01
C GLY A 31 -10.84 39.42 -5.21
N ARG A 32 -12.10 39.64 -5.63
CA ARG A 32 -12.58 39.25 -6.96
C ARG A 32 -11.68 39.85 -8.00
N TYR A 33 -10.89 39.02 -8.67
CA TYR A 33 -10.22 39.45 -9.91
C TYR A 33 -11.29 39.71 -10.98
N PRO A 34 -11.21 40.83 -11.74
CA PRO A 34 -12.06 40.98 -12.90
C PRO A 34 -11.75 39.87 -13.90
N GLU A 35 -12.81 39.27 -14.48
CA GLU A 35 -12.67 38.32 -15.57
C GLU A 35 -11.66 38.88 -16.58
N ALA A 36 -10.60 38.12 -16.81
CA ALA A 36 -9.65 38.43 -17.87
C ALA A 36 -10.43 38.45 -19.17
N ILE A 37 -10.50 39.62 -19.81
CA ILE A 37 -10.99 39.74 -21.18
C ILE A 37 -10.05 38.87 -22.01
N VAL A 38 -10.53 37.69 -22.40
CA VAL A 38 -9.88 36.87 -23.42
C VAL A 38 -10.01 37.63 -24.71
N LEU A 39 -8.97 38.38 -25.06
CA LEU A 39 -8.83 38.88 -26.40
C LEU A 39 -8.81 37.68 -27.34
N PRO A 40 -9.57 37.68 -28.45
CA PRO A 40 -9.50 36.61 -29.41
C PRO A 40 -8.04 36.47 -29.84
N GLU A 41 -7.47 35.30 -29.63
CA GLU A 41 -6.13 34.95 -30.09
C GLU A 41 -6.16 35.09 -31.62
N VAL A 42 -5.46 36.09 -32.11
CA VAL A 42 -5.23 36.25 -33.56
C VAL A 42 -4.50 35.00 -33.96
N GLU A 43 -5.16 34.12 -34.71
CA GLU A 43 -4.52 32.93 -35.34
C GLU A 43 -3.28 33.43 -36.08
N LYS A 44 -2.12 33.20 -35.46
CA LYS A 44 -0.84 33.36 -36.15
C LYS A 44 -0.81 32.28 -37.21
N THR A 45 -1.10 32.63 -38.44
CA THR A 45 -0.90 31.76 -39.59
C THR A 45 0.57 31.36 -39.61
N VAL A 46 0.83 30.09 -39.24
CA VAL A 46 2.18 29.51 -39.25
C VAL A 46 2.60 29.39 -40.70
N PRO A 47 3.70 30.04 -41.15
CA PRO A 47 4.12 29.97 -42.54
C PRO A 47 4.48 28.54 -42.91
N VAL A 48 4.01 28.08 -44.06
CA VAL A 48 4.46 26.84 -44.69
C VAL A 48 5.69 27.15 -45.53
N VAL A 49 6.81 26.47 -45.25
CA VAL A 49 8.05 26.60 -46.04
C VAL A 49 8.18 25.39 -46.92
N LEU A 50 8.37 25.62 -48.23
CA LEU A 50 8.52 24.58 -49.27
C LEU A 50 9.94 24.63 -49.85
N GLU A 51 10.65 23.54 -49.83
CA GLU A 51 12.00 23.39 -50.41
C GLU A 51 12.00 22.18 -51.33
N SER A 52 12.60 22.26 -52.52
CA SER A 52 12.75 21.14 -53.50
C SER A 52 13.82 21.47 -54.54
N ASP A 53 14.31 20.47 -55.26
CA ASP A 53 15.27 20.64 -56.34
C ASP A 53 14.63 21.40 -57.52
N THR A 54 13.37 21.06 -57.82
CA THR A 54 12.56 21.72 -58.84
C THR A 54 11.15 21.99 -58.30
N GLN A 55 10.59 23.15 -58.65
CA GLN A 55 9.23 23.51 -58.29
C GLN A 55 8.51 24.23 -59.42
N SER A 56 7.24 23.89 -59.61
CA SER A 56 6.34 24.62 -60.52
C SER A 56 5.09 25.06 -59.79
N LYS A 57 4.56 26.21 -60.16
CA LYS A 57 3.33 26.77 -59.59
C LYS A 57 2.36 27.13 -60.69
N THR A 58 1.12 26.64 -60.62
CA THR A 58 0.04 27.02 -61.53
C THR A 58 -1.18 27.37 -60.68
N GLY A 59 -1.45 28.68 -60.52
CA GLY A 59 -2.48 29.17 -59.60
C GLY A 59 -2.13 28.87 -58.15
N ASP A 60 -3.00 28.11 -57.48
CA ASP A 60 -2.81 27.67 -56.10
C ASP A 60 -2.18 26.29 -55.97
N HIS A 61 -1.88 25.63 -57.10
CA HIS A 61 -1.32 24.32 -57.17
C HIS A 61 0.21 24.37 -57.34
N TYR A 62 0.93 23.66 -56.46
CA TYR A 62 2.39 23.54 -56.41
C TYR A 62 2.77 22.11 -56.69
N VAL A 63 3.72 21.86 -57.61
CA VAL A 63 4.33 20.60 -57.86
C VAL A 63 5.81 20.71 -57.51
N LEU A 64 6.30 19.83 -56.68
CA LEU A 64 7.64 19.84 -56.11
C LEU A 64 8.30 18.49 -56.41
N ASP A 65 9.47 18.50 -57.01
CA ASP A 65 10.23 17.31 -57.38
C ASP A 65 11.67 17.37 -56.87
N GLY A 66 12.14 16.26 -56.35
CA GLY A 66 13.49 16.02 -55.84
C GLY A 66 13.74 16.64 -54.48
N ASN A 67 14.12 15.81 -53.50
CA ASN A 67 14.46 16.18 -52.14
C ASN A 67 13.45 17.17 -51.49
N VAL A 68 12.17 16.90 -51.68
CA VAL A 68 11.10 17.80 -51.25
C VAL A 68 11.00 17.84 -49.75
N VAL A 69 11.01 19.05 -49.19
CA VAL A 69 10.87 19.28 -47.76
C VAL A 69 9.79 20.35 -47.53
N ILE A 70 8.76 19.97 -46.76
CA ILE A 70 7.73 20.91 -46.28
C ILE A 70 7.87 21.07 -44.78
N THR A 71 8.02 22.30 -44.34
CA THR A 71 8.06 22.62 -42.90
C THR A 71 6.84 23.47 -42.50
N TYR A 72 6.10 22.98 -41.54
CA TYR A 72 4.94 23.67 -40.96
C TYR A 72 5.01 23.64 -39.42
N GLY A 73 5.36 24.73 -38.83
CA GLY A 73 5.59 24.85 -37.39
C GLY A 73 6.74 23.95 -36.93
N LYS A 74 6.41 22.97 -36.07
CA LYS A 74 7.37 21.94 -35.59
C LYS A 74 7.32 20.64 -36.38
N ARG A 75 6.58 20.59 -37.47
CA ARG A 75 6.42 19.40 -38.30
C ARG A 75 7.22 19.57 -39.60
N LYS A 76 7.88 18.50 -40.01
CA LYS A 76 8.64 18.41 -41.25
C LYS A 76 8.15 17.20 -42.00
N VAL A 77 7.86 17.36 -43.29
CA VAL A 77 7.49 16.28 -44.20
C VAL A 77 8.51 16.25 -45.36
N GLU A 78 9.08 15.13 -45.63
CA GLU A 78 10.08 14.87 -46.66
C GLU A 78 9.54 13.84 -47.64
N ALA A 79 9.75 14.00 -48.94
CA ALA A 79 9.43 13.01 -49.99
C ALA A 79 10.22 13.26 -51.28
N ASP A 80 10.12 12.34 -52.22
CA ASP A 80 10.76 12.51 -53.52
C ASP A 80 9.93 13.43 -54.44
N HIS A 81 8.61 13.33 -54.36
CA HIS A 81 7.66 14.13 -55.14
C HIS A 81 6.46 14.52 -54.28
N MET A 82 6.00 15.79 -54.39
CA MET A 82 4.82 16.29 -53.70
C MET A 82 4.00 17.22 -54.59
N GLU A 83 2.68 17.08 -54.46
CA GLU A 83 1.71 18.03 -55.02
C GLU A 83 0.96 18.69 -53.85
N TYR A 84 0.91 20.03 -53.87
CA TYR A 84 0.27 20.79 -52.82
C TYR A 84 -0.68 21.84 -53.39
N ASP A 85 -1.92 21.80 -52.96
CA ASP A 85 -2.94 22.82 -53.28
C ASP A 85 -3.11 23.74 -52.07
N SER A 86 -2.68 24.99 -52.21
CA SER A 86 -2.73 26.01 -51.15
C SER A 86 -4.14 26.50 -50.85
N ALA A 87 -5.09 26.39 -51.77
CA ALA A 87 -6.49 26.80 -51.55
C ALA A 87 -7.25 25.77 -50.71
N THR A 88 -7.04 24.48 -50.91
CA THR A 88 -7.70 23.39 -50.18
C THR A 88 -6.88 22.89 -49.02
N GLY A 89 -5.57 23.10 -49.01
CA GLY A 89 -4.60 22.52 -48.07
C GLY A 89 -4.30 21.04 -48.29
N GLU A 90 -4.66 20.50 -49.47
CA GLU A 90 -4.40 19.12 -49.81
C GLU A 90 -2.95 18.93 -50.28
N LEU A 91 -2.30 17.94 -49.74
CA LEU A 91 -0.95 17.51 -50.02
C LEU A 91 -0.96 16.03 -50.45
N GLU A 92 -0.40 15.71 -51.59
CA GLU A 92 -0.12 14.34 -51.98
C GLU A 92 1.41 14.16 -52.05
N ALA A 93 1.93 13.07 -51.48
CA ALA A 93 3.36 12.82 -51.40
C ALA A 93 3.67 11.37 -51.80
N THR A 94 4.70 11.20 -52.61
CA THR A 94 5.16 9.90 -53.09
C THR A 94 6.68 9.77 -53.02
N GLY A 95 7.17 8.56 -52.77
CA GLY A 95 8.58 8.23 -52.67
C GLY A 95 9.21 8.70 -51.35
N HIS A 96 9.77 7.78 -50.59
CA HIS A 96 10.50 8.00 -49.33
C HIS A 96 9.82 9.00 -48.36
N LEU A 97 8.48 8.97 -48.35
CA LEU A 97 7.68 9.87 -47.49
C LEU A 97 8.06 9.68 -46.03
N LYS A 98 8.50 10.78 -45.39
CA LYS A 98 8.85 10.80 -43.99
C LYS A 98 8.29 12.07 -43.31
N ALA A 99 7.45 11.89 -42.33
CA ALA A 99 6.91 12.97 -41.48
C ALA A 99 7.55 12.90 -40.10
N THR A 100 8.03 14.06 -39.59
CA THR A 100 8.64 14.16 -38.27
C THR A 100 8.06 15.37 -37.51
N GLY A 101 7.98 15.27 -36.17
CA GLY A 101 7.55 16.36 -35.32
C GLY A 101 6.23 16.04 -34.61
N GLY A 102 5.43 17.04 -34.29
CA GLY A 102 4.21 16.89 -33.49
C GLY A 102 4.44 16.94 -31.98
N ALA A 103 3.37 16.84 -31.21
CA ALA A 103 3.42 16.94 -29.74
C ALA A 103 4.19 15.78 -29.09
N ASN A 104 4.12 14.60 -29.71
CA ASN A 104 4.70 13.35 -29.18
C ASN A 104 6.01 12.94 -29.91
N ASN A 105 6.67 13.86 -30.63
CA ASN A 105 7.86 13.58 -31.47
C ASN A 105 7.63 12.37 -32.38
N GLU A 106 6.58 12.43 -33.14
CA GLU A 106 6.18 11.39 -34.08
C GLU A 106 7.23 11.28 -35.20
N ILE A 107 7.59 10.07 -35.60
CA ILE A 107 8.38 9.78 -36.77
C ILE A 107 7.58 8.76 -37.56
N ILE A 108 7.14 9.13 -38.78
CA ILE A 108 6.34 8.29 -39.65
C ILE A 108 7.04 8.19 -40.99
N SER A 109 7.31 7.01 -41.45
CA SER A 109 7.79 6.73 -42.80
C SER A 109 6.74 5.93 -43.57
N ALA A 110 6.48 6.29 -44.83
CA ALA A 110 5.45 5.65 -45.66
C ALA A 110 5.92 5.56 -47.09
N SER A 111 5.30 4.67 -47.90
CA SER A 111 5.56 4.61 -49.34
C SER A 111 4.97 5.80 -50.10
N HIS A 112 3.75 6.20 -49.73
CA HIS A 112 3.04 7.35 -50.27
C HIS A 112 1.88 7.74 -49.33
N GLY A 113 1.29 8.92 -49.52
CA GLY A 113 0.17 9.35 -48.72
C GLY A 113 -0.42 10.69 -49.14
N THR A 114 -1.59 10.96 -48.61
CA THR A 114 -2.29 12.24 -48.74
C THR A 114 -2.50 12.85 -47.37
N LEU A 115 -2.38 14.18 -47.26
CA LEU A 115 -2.56 14.94 -46.01
C LEU A 115 -3.28 16.25 -46.32
N ASN A 116 -4.36 16.52 -45.66
CA ASN A 116 -4.91 17.86 -45.62
C ASN A 116 -4.30 18.63 -44.43
N VAL A 117 -3.45 19.60 -44.73
CA VAL A 117 -2.67 20.34 -43.74
C VAL A 117 -3.59 21.14 -42.83
N ASN A 118 -4.66 21.76 -43.37
CA ASN A 118 -5.59 22.60 -42.64
C ASN A 118 -6.47 21.80 -41.67
N LYS A 119 -7.00 20.65 -42.13
CA LYS A 119 -7.87 19.76 -41.33
C LYS A 119 -7.06 18.76 -40.50
N GLN A 120 -5.76 18.63 -40.76
CA GLN A 120 -4.88 17.63 -40.18
C GLN A 120 -5.38 16.19 -40.34
N THR A 121 -6.03 15.90 -41.48
CA THR A 121 -6.53 14.58 -41.84
C THR A 121 -5.73 14.01 -43.01
N GLY A 122 -5.54 12.69 -43.07
CA GLY A 122 -4.74 12.11 -44.12
C GLY A 122 -4.79 10.59 -44.16
N ARG A 123 -4.18 10.02 -45.20
CA ARG A 123 -4.05 8.57 -45.37
C ARG A 123 -2.64 8.24 -45.91
N PHE A 124 -2.00 7.29 -45.27
CA PHE A 124 -0.64 6.86 -45.55
C PHE A 124 -0.61 5.36 -45.76
N TYR A 125 0.28 4.89 -46.61
CA TYR A 125 0.39 3.49 -46.98
C TYR A 125 1.77 2.93 -46.67
N ASP A 126 1.81 1.62 -46.30
CA ASP A 126 3.03 0.89 -45.91
C ASP A 126 3.85 1.65 -44.85
N VAL A 127 3.18 1.97 -43.77
CA VAL A 127 3.69 2.85 -42.74
C VAL A 127 4.55 2.10 -41.74
N SER A 128 5.68 2.69 -41.39
CA SER A 128 6.45 2.36 -40.19
C SER A 128 6.76 3.64 -39.41
N GLY A 129 6.69 3.57 -38.08
CA GLY A 129 6.89 4.77 -37.30
C GLY A 129 7.18 4.52 -35.82
N SER A 130 7.43 5.62 -35.13
CA SER A 130 7.62 5.65 -33.69
C SER A 130 6.94 6.85 -33.08
N VAL A 131 6.42 6.66 -31.89
CA VAL A 131 5.80 7.70 -31.07
C VAL A 131 6.49 7.74 -29.70
N GLY A 132 6.83 8.94 -29.24
CA GLY A 132 7.46 9.11 -27.93
C GLY A 132 8.98 8.87 -27.91
N LEU A 133 9.63 8.74 -29.07
CA LEU A 133 11.08 8.59 -29.17
C LEU A 133 11.74 9.90 -29.62
N LYS A 134 12.77 10.33 -28.91
CA LYS A 134 13.68 11.39 -29.37
C LYS A 134 15.00 10.77 -29.80
N SER A 135 15.45 11.07 -31.02
CA SER A 135 16.82 10.77 -31.44
C SER A 135 17.74 11.83 -30.84
N SER A 136 18.65 11.45 -29.98
CA SER A 136 19.75 12.29 -29.47
C SER A 136 21.08 11.68 -29.97
N GLY A 137 21.46 12.02 -31.20
CA GLY A 137 22.67 11.48 -31.82
C GLY A 137 22.63 9.95 -31.99
N HIS A 138 23.57 9.22 -31.35
CA HIS A 138 23.68 7.77 -31.46
C HIS A 138 22.83 6.98 -30.48
N LYS A 139 22.08 7.65 -29.60
CA LYS A 139 21.17 7.02 -28.61
C LYS A 139 19.76 7.53 -28.79
N MET A 140 18.80 6.61 -28.89
CA MET A 140 17.40 6.94 -28.76
C MET A 140 17.07 7.24 -27.29
N VAL A 141 16.45 8.39 -27.05
CA VAL A 141 16.00 8.80 -25.72
C VAL A 141 14.47 8.88 -25.74
N TYR A 142 13.84 8.23 -24.77
CA TYR A 142 12.40 8.27 -24.62
C TYR A 142 11.95 9.69 -24.24
N ALA A 143 11.04 10.25 -25.01
CA ALA A 143 10.47 11.58 -24.73
C ALA A 143 9.29 11.51 -23.77
N ASN A 144 8.53 10.40 -23.80
CA ASN A 144 7.39 10.10 -22.97
C ASN A 144 7.60 8.74 -22.28
N GLY A 145 6.87 8.48 -21.21
CA GLY A 145 6.99 7.24 -20.43
C GLY A 145 6.64 5.95 -21.18
N HIS A 146 6.07 6.04 -22.40
CA HIS A 146 5.59 4.89 -23.17
C HIS A 146 5.93 5.03 -24.67
N PRO A 147 7.17 4.79 -25.08
CA PRO A 147 7.56 4.84 -26.49
C PRO A 147 7.13 3.54 -27.21
N PHE A 148 6.45 3.69 -28.33
CA PHE A 148 6.04 2.57 -29.17
C PHE A 148 6.58 2.70 -30.59
N LEU A 149 7.01 1.57 -31.13
CA LEU A 149 7.28 1.35 -32.56
C LEU A 149 6.05 0.69 -33.17
N PHE A 150 5.61 1.17 -34.33
CA PHE A 150 4.45 0.61 -35.01
C PHE A 150 4.69 0.43 -36.51
N THR A 151 3.96 -0.51 -37.06
CA THR A 151 3.83 -0.65 -38.52
C THR A 151 2.35 -0.71 -38.88
N GLY A 152 2.01 -0.40 -40.14
CA GLY A 152 0.65 -0.51 -40.63
C GLY A 152 0.60 -0.50 -42.16
N ARG A 153 -0.30 -1.31 -42.73
CA ARG A 153 -0.53 -1.28 -44.18
C ARG A 153 -1.18 0.03 -44.62
N VAL A 154 -2.12 0.51 -43.84
CA VAL A 154 -2.79 1.78 -44.06
C VAL A 154 -2.94 2.49 -42.73
N VAL A 155 -2.52 3.74 -42.64
CA VAL A 155 -2.75 4.62 -41.50
C VAL A 155 -3.63 5.78 -41.96
N VAL A 156 -4.78 5.94 -41.27
CA VAL A 156 -5.70 7.03 -41.51
C VAL A 156 -5.64 7.99 -40.33
N LYS A 157 -5.22 9.22 -40.59
CA LYS A 157 -5.28 10.32 -39.63
C LYS A 157 -6.65 11.02 -39.76
N LYS A 158 -7.46 10.97 -38.71
CA LYS A 158 -8.81 11.57 -38.68
C LYS A 158 -8.84 12.98 -38.10
N GLY A 159 -7.82 13.35 -37.34
CA GLY A 159 -7.72 14.62 -36.68
C GLY A 159 -6.32 14.85 -36.10
N PRO A 160 -6.13 15.91 -35.30
CA PRO A 160 -4.81 16.24 -34.74
C PRO A 160 -4.12 15.10 -33.99
N GLU A 161 -4.89 14.34 -33.22
CA GLU A 161 -4.38 13.26 -32.35
C GLU A 161 -5.15 11.93 -32.53
N GLU A 162 -5.93 11.79 -33.62
CA GLU A 162 -6.74 10.63 -33.89
C GLU A 162 -6.20 9.85 -35.09
N TYR A 163 -5.87 8.57 -34.87
CA TYR A 163 -5.32 7.68 -35.89
C TYR A 163 -6.04 6.33 -35.91
N GLU A 164 -6.24 5.80 -37.10
CA GLU A 164 -6.61 4.40 -37.34
C GLU A 164 -5.49 3.71 -38.14
N VAL A 165 -5.02 2.57 -37.65
CA VAL A 165 -4.01 1.75 -38.31
C VAL A 165 -4.61 0.41 -38.67
N TYR A 166 -4.59 0.07 -39.95
CA TYR A 166 -5.14 -1.17 -40.47
C TYR A 166 -4.03 -2.18 -40.80
N GLY A 167 -4.16 -3.39 -40.26
CA GLY A 167 -3.21 -4.50 -40.48
C GLY A 167 -1.80 -4.13 -40.06
N GLY A 168 -1.64 -3.83 -38.77
CA GLY A 168 -0.40 -3.32 -38.23
C GLY A 168 0.14 -4.10 -37.03
N THR A 169 1.31 -3.69 -36.57
CA THR A 169 1.97 -4.21 -35.38
C THR A 169 2.39 -3.10 -34.46
N VAL A 170 2.49 -3.39 -33.18
CA VAL A 170 3.04 -2.48 -32.17
C VAL A 170 3.95 -3.22 -31.20
N THR A 171 5.04 -2.58 -30.80
CA THR A 171 5.99 -3.06 -29.79
C THR A 171 6.70 -1.88 -29.12
N SER A 172 7.16 -2.04 -27.89
CA SER A 172 8.11 -1.12 -27.25
C SER A 172 9.56 -1.61 -27.35
N CYS A 173 9.79 -2.78 -27.94
CA CYS A 173 11.10 -3.39 -28.07
C CYS A 173 11.81 -2.85 -29.30
N GLN A 174 13.04 -2.31 -29.14
CA GLN A 174 13.83 -1.67 -30.19
C GLN A 174 14.74 -2.66 -30.96
N LEU A 175 14.65 -3.94 -30.67
CA LEU A 175 15.45 -4.97 -31.36
C LEU A 175 14.91 -5.20 -32.77
N VAL A 176 15.78 -5.60 -33.68
CA VAL A 176 15.41 -6.02 -35.06
C VAL A 176 14.38 -7.17 -35.02
N HIS A 177 14.51 -8.04 -34.02
CA HIS A 177 13.54 -9.08 -33.69
C HIS A 177 13.03 -8.78 -32.30
N PRO A 178 11.85 -8.14 -32.16
CA PRO A 178 11.32 -7.78 -30.86
C PRO A 178 10.94 -9.02 -30.06
N ASP A 179 11.23 -8.99 -28.74
CA ASP A 179 10.86 -10.08 -27.84
C ASP A 179 9.34 -10.24 -27.75
N TRP A 180 8.61 -9.13 -27.86
CA TRP A 180 7.15 -9.15 -27.94
C TRP A 180 6.61 -8.23 -29.04
N LEU A 181 5.52 -8.63 -29.63
CA LEU A 181 4.83 -7.93 -30.70
C LEU A 181 3.33 -8.13 -30.58
N LEU A 182 2.56 -7.05 -30.65
CA LEU A 182 1.11 -7.12 -30.79
C LEU A 182 0.76 -6.83 -32.25
N TYR A 183 0.24 -7.83 -32.97
CA TYR A 183 -0.41 -7.66 -34.28
C TYR A 183 -1.89 -7.35 -34.07
N ALA A 184 -2.48 -6.44 -34.83
CA ALA A 184 -3.91 -6.25 -34.85
C ALA A 184 -4.44 -5.99 -36.26
N GLY A 185 -5.69 -6.43 -36.50
CA GLY A 185 -6.41 -6.11 -37.72
C GLY A 185 -6.70 -4.61 -37.82
N LYS A 186 -6.97 -3.94 -36.68
CA LYS A 186 -7.17 -2.50 -36.59
C LYS A 186 -6.69 -1.98 -35.22
N PHE A 187 -5.93 -0.89 -35.22
CA PHE A 187 -5.69 -0.06 -34.05
C PHE A 187 -6.44 1.27 -34.21
N GLU A 188 -6.99 1.76 -33.12
CA GLU A 188 -7.55 3.11 -32.98
C GLU A 188 -6.79 3.81 -31.85
N VAL A 189 -6.28 4.99 -32.14
CA VAL A 189 -5.49 5.77 -31.18
C VAL A 189 -6.06 7.18 -31.12
N ASN A 190 -6.36 7.64 -29.92
CA ASN A 190 -6.70 9.03 -29.64
C ASN A 190 -5.83 9.57 -28.50
N SER A 191 -6.05 10.80 -28.06
CA SER A 191 -5.30 11.45 -26.98
C SER A 191 -5.40 10.74 -25.62
N GLU A 192 -6.42 9.92 -25.40
CA GLU A 192 -6.66 9.26 -24.12
C GLU A 192 -6.31 7.77 -24.16
N MET A 193 -6.63 7.10 -25.26
CA MET A 193 -6.60 5.64 -25.34
C MET A 193 -6.16 5.12 -26.72
N ALA A 194 -5.40 4.06 -26.69
CA ALA A 194 -5.16 3.19 -27.85
C ALA A 194 -5.96 1.90 -27.68
N SER A 195 -6.69 1.48 -28.72
CA SER A 195 -7.39 0.19 -28.76
C SER A 195 -6.95 -0.64 -29.94
N ALA A 196 -6.93 -1.96 -29.77
CA ALA A 196 -6.63 -2.91 -30.81
C ALA A 196 -7.75 -3.93 -30.96
N HIS A 197 -8.16 -4.17 -32.20
CA HIS A 197 -9.24 -5.10 -32.56
C HIS A 197 -8.66 -6.29 -33.31
N ASN A 198 -9.14 -7.49 -33.03
CA ASN A 198 -8.67 -8.74 -33.63
C ASN A 198 -7.15 -8.86 -33.53
N SER A 199 -6.64 -8.82 -32.31
CA SER A 199 -5.21 -8.77 -32.04
C SER A 199 -4.66 -10.13 -31.61
N VAL A 200 -3.39 -10.36 -31.98
CA VAL A 200 -2.63 -11.55 -31.59
C VAL A 200 -1.32 -11.09 -30.93
N PHE A 201 -1.13 -11.49 -29.71
CA PHE A 201 0.11 -11.24 -28.99
C PHE A 201 1.13 -12.32 -29.33
N HIS A 202 2.31 -11.88 -29.74
CA HIS A 202 3.46 -12.74 -30.04
C HIS A 202 4.54 -12.52 -28.99
N LEU A 203 5.13 -13.60 -28.52
CA LEU A 203 6.34 -13.60 -27.70
C LEU A 203 7.43 -14.43 -28.43
N PHE A 204 8.60 -13.86 -28.63
CA PHE A 204 9.67 -14.47 -29.41
C PHE A 204 9.19 -14.99 -30.79
N ASN A 205 8.33 -14.20 -31.43
CA ASN A 205 7.69 -14.51 -32.72
C ASN A 205 6.72 -15.72 -32.72
N ILE A 206 6.36 -16.23 -31.53
CA ILE A 206 5.37 -17.30 -31.35
C ILE A 206 4.02 -16.67 -30.98
N PRO A 207 2.92 -16.92 -31.74
CA PRO A 207 1.59 -16.43 -31.37
C PRO A 207 1.11 -17.14 -30.12
N LEU A 208 0.92 -16.41 -29.03
CA LEU A 208 0.52 -16.96 -27.72
C LEU A 208 -0.94 -16.73 -27.40
N LEU A 209 -1.46 -15.55 -27.71
CA LEU A 209 -2.78 -15.13 -27.21
C LEU A 209 -3.52 -14.34 -28.29
N TYR A 210 -4.75 -14.77 -28.60
CA TYR A 210 -5.69 -14.00 -29.39
C TYR A 210 -6.58 -13.16 -28.48
N MET A 211 -6.65 -11.86 -28.76
CA MET A 211 -7.50 -10.92 -28.04
C MET A 211 -8.42 -10.20 -29.03
N PRO A 212 -9.75 -10.42 -28.95
CA PRO A 212 -10.69 -9.76 -29.86
C PRO A 212 -10.69 -8.24 -29.71
N TYR A 213 -10.44 -7.77 -28.49
CA TYR A 213 -10.34 -6.35 -28.16
C TYR A 213 -9.39 -6.13 -26.98
N VAL A 214 -8.48 -5.17 -27.10
CA VAL A 214 -7.56 -4.75 -26.03
C VAL A 214 -7.39 -3.25 -26.07
N THR A 215 -7.22 -2.62 -24.93
CA THR A 215 -7.00 -1.18 -24.78
C THR A 215 -5.75 -0.88 -23.98
N HIS A 216 -5.11 0.25 -24.29
CA HIS A 216 -3.97 0.77 -23.57
C HIS A 216 -4.12 2.29 -23.41
N PRO A 217 -3.98 2.85 -22.18
CA PRO A 217 -4.00 4.30 -21.98
C PRO A 217 -2.80 4.96 -22.64
N VAL A 218 -3.02 5.99 -23.43
CA VAL A 218 -1.99 6.82 -24.05
C VAL A 218 -1.65 7.99 -23.13
N ASN A 219 -2.66 8.51 -22.43
CA ASN A 219 -2.49 9.56 -21.44
C ASN A 219 -2.11 8.95 -20.09
N THR A 220 -1.04 9.46 -19.47
CA THR A 220 -0.52 9.00 -18.17
C THR A 220 -1.30 9.57 -16.96
N GLU A 221 -2.23 10.48 -17.16
CA GLU A 221 -2.93 11.17 -16.08
C GLU A 221 -4.11 10.39 -15.48
N GLY A 222 -4.53 9.28 -16.07
CA GLY A 222 -5.69 8.51 -15.62
C GLY A 222 -5.43 7.02 -15.43
N ARG A 223 -6.00 6.44 -14.36
CA ARG A 223 -6.07 4.97 -14.20
C ARG A 223 -7.18 4.44 -15.11
N GLN A 224 -6.89 3.40 -15.89
CA GLN A 224 -7.86 2.80 -16.80
C GLN A 224 -8.03 1.31 -16.51
N SER A 225 -9.25 0.82 -16.69
CA SER A 225 -9.55 -0.61 -16.58
C SER A 225 -9.04 -1.36 -17.80
N GLY A 226 -8.52 -2.57 -17.59
CA GLY A 226 -8.04 -3.41 -18.68
C GLY A 226 -7.42 -4.71 -18.19
N PHE A 227 -7.05 -5.55 -19.14
CA PHE A 227 -6.29 -6.75 -18.89
C PHE A 227 -4.86 -6.39 -18.46
N MET A 228 -4.34 -7.11 -17.48
CA MET A 228 -2.94 -7.03 -17.08
C MET A 228 -2.08 -7.86 -18.03
N ILE A 229 -0.77 -7.80 -17.86
CA ILE A 229 0.14 -8.67 -18.61
C ILE A 229 -0.09 -10.12 -18.17
N PRO A 230 -0.34 -11.06 -19.11
CA PRO A 230 -0.55 -12.46 -18.76
C PRO A 230 0.61 -13.05 -17.98
N VAL A 231 0.29 -13.84 -16.97
CA VAL A 231 1.29 -14.58 -16.20
C VAL A 231 1.58 -15.91 -16.90
N VAL A 232 2.82 -16.13 -17.29
CA VAL A 232 3.29 -17.41 -17.84
C VAL A 232 4.58 -17.78 -17.13
N GLY A 233 4.64 -19.00 -16.60
CA GLY A 233 5.82 -19.46 -15.88
C GLY A 233 5.82 -20.96 -15.63
N GLU A 234 6.85 -21.44 -14.95
CA GLU A 234 7.00 -22.82 -14.53
C GLU A 234 7.52 -22.88 -13.10
N SER A 235 7.01 -23.83 -12.34
CA SER A 235 7.40 -24.06 -10.94
C SER A 235 7.40 -25.57 -10.66
N SER A 236 8.38 -26.04 -9.89
CA SER A 236 8.46 -27.45 -9.46
C SER A 236 7.23 -27.89 -8.66
N THR A 237 6.56 -26.98 -7.96
CA THR A 237 5.39 -27.26 -7.13
C THR A 237 4.06 -27.01 -7.85
N LYS A 238 3.99 -26.02 -8.74
CA LYS A 238 2.79 -25.61 -9.46
C LYS A 238 2.69 -26.22 -10.87
N GLY A 239 3.83 -26.65 -11.45
CA GLY A 239 3.95 -27.04 -12.85
C GLY A 239 3.95 -25.81 -13.76
N LEU A 240 3.44 -25.97 -14.98
CA LEU A 240 3.21 -24.84 -15.90
C LEU A 240 2.13 -23.94 -15.31
N ILE A 241 2.41 -22.65 -15.27
CA ILE A 241 1.53 -21.59 -14.79
C ILE A 241 1.06 -20.78 -15.98
N MET A 242 -0.25 -20.62 -16.12
CA MET A 242 -0.87 -19.73 -17.11
C MET A 242 -1.99 -18.96 -16.40
N GLY A 243 -1.93 -17.64 -16.49
CA GLY A 243 -2.90 -16.81 -15.79
C GLY A 243 -3.17 -15.48 -16.45
N GLU A 244 -4.29 -14.89 -16.08
CA GLU A 244 -4.72 -13.58 -16.53
C GLU A 244 -5.35 -12.81 -15.38
N GLN A 245 -5.14 -11.51 -15.37
CA GLN A 245 -5.72 -10.60 -14.39
C GLN A 245 -6.40 -9.43 -15.11
N ILE A 246 -7.49 -8.95 -14.54
CA ILE A 246 -8.22 -7.79 -15.00
C ILE A 246 -8.17 -6.72 -13.91
N TYR A 247 -7.70 -5.55 -14.27
CA TYR A 247 -7.72 -4.37 -13.42
C TYR A 247 -8.94 -3.52 -13.73
N PHE A 248 -9.66 -3.12 -12.69
CA PHE A 248 -10.83 -2.24 -12.76
C PHE A 248 -10.51 -0.93 -12.01
N ALA A 249 -10.37 0.16 -12.72
CA ALA A 249 -10.35 1.51 -12.16
C ALA A 249 -11.78 1.95 -11.88
N ILE A 250 -12.32 1.65 -10.69
CA ILE A 250 -13.72 1.94 -10.34
C ILE A 250 -13.95 3.46 -10.27
N ASN A 251 -13.03 4.16 -9.61
CA ASN A 251 -13.00 5.62 -9.55
C ASN A 251 -11.58 6.11 -9.17
N ARG A 252 -11.42 7.42 -8.92
CA ARG A 252 -10.10 7.99 -8.57
C ARG A 252 -9.50 7.43 -7.28
N SER A 253 -10.33 6.95 -6.40
CA SER A 253 -9.93 6.48 -5.06
C SER A 253 -9.97 4.96 -4.92
N THR A 254 -10.61 4.23 -5.85
CA THR A 254 -10.88 2.80 -5.69
C THR A 254 -10.50 2.04 -6.94
N ASP A 255 -9.81 0.95 -6.77
CA ASP A 255 -9.52 -0.04 -7.81
C ASP A 255 -9.70 -1.47 -7.31
N LEU A 256 -9.92 -2.37 -8.26
CA LEU A 256 -10.08 -3.79 -8.03
C LEU A 256 -9.31 -4.56 -9.12
N THR A 257 -8.45 -5.48 -8.71
CA THR A 257 -7.83 -6.45 -9.61
C THR A 257 -8.40 -7.83 -9.31
N VAL A 258 -8.81 -8.56 -10.34
CA VAL A 258 -9.30 -9.94 -10.22
C VAL A 258 -8.49 -10.82 -11.17
N GLY A 259 -8.03 -11.96 -10.70
CA GLY A 259 -7.20 -12.87 -11.48
C GLY A 259 -7.58 -14.33 -11.32
N ALA A 260 -7.27 -15.10 -12.36
CA ALA A 260 -7.33 -16.56 -12.33
C ALA A 260 -6.07 -17.12 -12.99
N GLU A 261 -5.48 -18.12 -12.35
CA GLU A 261 -4.28 -18.81 -12.82
C GLU A 261 -4.53 -20.32 -12.81
N TYR A 262 -4.09 -20.98 -13.87
CA TYR A 262 -4.10 -22.42 -13.95
C TYR A 262 -2.69 -22.99 -13.68
N PHE A 263 -2.61 -23.83 -12.66
CA PHE A 263 -1.41 -24.57 -12.30
C PHE A 263 -1.55 -26.00 -12.82
N SER A 264 -0.74 -26.39 -13.82
CA SER A 264 -0.89 -27.69 -14.48
C SER A 264 -0.80 -28.88 -13.54
N SER A 265 -0.04 -28.76 -12.44
CA SER A 265 0.11 -29.83 -11.42
C SER A 265 -0.89 -29.72 -10.27
N ARG A 266 -1.56 -28.57 -10.08
CA ARG A 266 -2.35 -28.32 -8.86
C ARG A 266 -3.82 -27.98 -9.12
N GLY A 267 -4.13 -27.19 -10.14
CA GLY A 267 -5.50 -26.80 -10.47
C GLY A 267 -5.68 -25.29 -10.64
N TRP A 268 -6.84 -24.75 -10.27
CA TRP A 268 -7.19 -23.35 -10.47
C TRP A 268 -6.93 -22.51 -9.21
N SER A 269 -6.11 -21.49 -9.37
CA SER A 269 -5.91 -20.41 -8.41
C SER A 269 -6.77 -19.20 -8.79
N GLN A 270 -7.34 -18.54 -7.79
CA GLN A 270 -8.10 -17.30 -7.95
C GLN A 270 -7.49 -16.24 -7.03
N SER A 271 -7.49 -14.99 -7.49
CA SER A 271 -7.03 -13.84 -6.74
C SER A 271 -7.94 -12.64 -6.91
N ALA A 272 -8.04 -11.83 -5.88
CA ALA A 272 -8.65 -10.52 -5.97
C ALA A 272 -7.92 -9.55 -5.04
N MET A 273 -7.76 -8.29 -5.47
CA MET A 273 -7.13 -7.24 -4.69
C MET A 273 -7.93 -5.95 -4.85
N LEU A 274 -8.44 -5.45 -3.74
CA LEU A 274 -9.19 -4.20 -3.63
C LEU A 274 -8.32 -3.15 -2.95
N HIS A 275 -8.24 -1.97 -3.54
CA HIS A 275 -7.64 -0.82 -2.92
C HIS A 275 -8.63 0.35 -2.90
N TYR A 276 -8.71 0.99 -1.76
CA TYR A 276 -9.38 2.26 -1.57
C TYR A 276 -8.45 3.22 -0.83
N ARG A 277 -8.34 4.45 -1.34
CA ARG A 277 -7.63 5.54 -0.68
C ARG A 277 -8.52 6.77 -0.64
N GLY A 278 -8.96 7.12 0.56
CA GLY A 278 -9.74 8.32 0.83
C GLY A 278 -8.86 9.55 1.07
N ARG A 279 -9.39 10.51 1.80
CA ARG A 279 -8.64 11.69 2.26
C ARG A 279 -7.85 11.34 3.52
N ASP A 280 -6.79 12.09 3.77
CA ASP A 280 -5.94 11.96 4.95
C ASP A 280 -5.48 10.50 5.17
N ASN A 281 -5.89 9.89 6.28
CA ASN A 281 -5.53 8.54 6.64
C ASN A 281 -6.55 7.47 6.22
N ASP A 282 -7.62 7.86 5.51
CA ASP A 282 -8.65 6.93 5.08
C ASP A 282 -8.14 5.95 4.04
N PHE A 283 -8.24 4.66 4.32
CA PHE A 283 -7.91 3.62 3.37
C PHE A 283 -8.69 2.33 3.64
N ALA A 284 -8.84 1.52 2.63
CA ALA A 284 -9.21 0.11 2.76
C ALA A 284 -8.46 -0.71 1.72
N THR A 285 -7.89 -1.82 2.15
CA THR A 285 -7.24 -2.80 1.27
C THR A 285 -7.81 -4.17 1.56
N GLY A 286 -8.16 -4.90 0.51
CA GLY A 286 -8.64 -6.27 0.61
C GLY A 286 -7.86 -7.16 -0.34
N ARG A 287 -7.45 -8.34 0.12
CA ARG A 287 -6.83 -9.35 -0.71
C ARG A 287 -7.52 -10.70 -0.48
N TYR A 288 -7.82 -11.36 -1.56
CA TYR A 288 -8.27 -12.74 -1.61
C TYR A 288 -7.28 -13.55 -2.43
N SER A 289 -6.90 -14.70 -1.96
CA SER A 289 -6.21 -15.72 -2.73
C SER A 289 -6.78 -17.09 -2.40
N GLY A 290 -6.97 -17.93 -3.41
CA GLY A 290 -7.53 -19.26 -3.23
C GLY A 290 -6.97 -20.25 -4.24
N LEU A 291 -6.98 -21.54 -3.89
CA LEU A 291 -6.60 -22.63 -4.78
C LEU A 291 -7.60 -23.78 -4.64
N ILE A 292 -8.22 -24.13 -5.77
CA ILE A 292 -8.94 -25.39 -5.92
C ILE A 292 -7.92 -26.45 -6.34
N ASP A 293 -7.35 -27.10 -5.34
CA ASP A 293 -6.24 -28.04 -5.51
C ASP A 293 -6.74 -29.44 -5.88
N ARG A 294 -6.14 -30.03 -6.90
CA ARG A 294 -6.36 -31.45 -7.26
C ARG A 294 -5.56 -32.39 -6.39
N GLY A 295 -4.62 -31.88 -5.59
CA GLY A 295 -3.69 -32.67 -4.81
C GLY A 295 -2.52 -33.25 -5.62
N TYR A 296 -1.59 -33.85 -4.92
CA TYR A 296 -0.47 -34.60 -5.48
C TYR A 296 -0.27 -35.91 -4.70
N GLU A 297 0.23 -36.90 -5.38
CA GLU A 297 0.51 -38.19 -4.76
C GLU A 297 1.90 -38.22 -4.08
N THR A 298 1.94 -38.64 -2.83
CA THR A 298 3.18 -38.89 -2.11
C THR A 298 3.00 -40.10 -1.18
N GLY A 299 3.91 -41.07 -1.27
CA GLY A 299 3.82 -42.31 -0.46
C GLY A 299 2.53 -43.11 -0.69
N GLY A 300 1.90 -43.01 -1.86
CA GLY A 300 0.63 -43.69 -2.19
C GLY A 300 -0.61 -43.02 -1.58
N GLN A 301 -0.48 -41.77 -1.10
CA GLN A 301 -1.61 -40.95 -0.59
C GLN A 301 -1.74 -39.67 -1.38
N LEU A 302 -2.97 -39.29 -1.70
CA LEU A 302 -3.30 -38.03 -2.29
C LEU A 302 -3.30 -36.93 -1.20
N VAL A 303 -2.38 -35.96 -1.32
CA VAL A 303 -2.27 -34.82 -0.43
C VAL A 303 -2.85 -33.58 -1.09
N ASN A 304 -3.89 -33.02 -0.49
CA ASN A 304 -4.50 -31.78 -0.92
C ASN A 304 -4.04 -30.63 -0.02
N GLN A 305 -3.52 -29.55 -0.62
CA GLN A 305 -3.07 -28.34 0.05
C GLN A 305 -3.88 -27.12 -0.39
N GLY A 306 -5.07 -27.32 -0.96
CA GLY A 306 -5.97 -26.23 -1.34
C GLY A 306 -6.47 -25.44 -0.13
N GLY A 307 -6.93 -24.24 -0.40
CA GLY A 307 -7.45 -23.37 0.63
C GLY A 307 -7.70 -21.95 0.14
N GLN A 308 -7.98 -21.09 1.09
CA GLN A 308 -8.26 -19.67 0.87
C GLN A 308 -7.56 -18.84 1.95
N ASP A 309 -7.03 -17.71 1.55
CA ASP A 309 -6.50 -16.65 2.41
C ASP A 309 -7.17 -15.33 2.04
N VAL A 310 -7.83 -14.70 3.00
CA VAL A 310 -8.53 -13.43 2.85
C VAL A 310 -7.97 -12.46 3.86
N THR A 311 -7.43 -11.35 3.39
CA THR A 311 -6.96 -10.27 4.26
C THR A 311 -7.73 -8.99 3.96
N PHE A 312 -8.03 -8.24 5.00
CA PHE A 312 -8.63 -6.92 4.91
C PHE A 312 -8.00 -6.00 5.94
N ALA A 313 -7.60 -4.81 5.52
CA ALA A 313 -7.15 -3.74 6.41
C ALA A 313 -7.82 -2.43 6.01
N GLY A 314 -8.24 -1.64 6.98
CA GLY A 314 -8.89 -0.38 6.72
C GLY A 314 -8.88 0.56 7.93
N ARG A 315 -8.90 1.84 7.62
CA ARG A 315 -9.04 2.92 8.59
C ARG A 315 -9.96 4.00 8.02
N HIS A 316 -10.82 4.52 8.87
CA HIS A 316 -11.66 5.68 8.58
C HIS A 316 -11.70 6.61 9.79
N ASP A 317 -11.35 7.87 9.58
CA ASP A 317 -11.36 8.91 10.59
C ASP A 317 -12.64 9.76 10.42
N PHE A 318 -13.64 9.56 11.29
CA PHE A 318 -14.89 10.34 11.29
C PHE A 318 -14.67 11.77 11.78
N SER A 319 -13.73 11.93 12.70
CA SER A 319 -13.30 13.22 13.25
C SER A 319 -11.88 13.06 13.83
N PRO A 320 -11.19 14.13 14.22
CA PRO A 320 -9.90 14.03 14.92
C PRO A 320 -9.96 13.16 16.19
N GLN A 321 -11.15 13.06 16.81
CA GLN A 321 -11.36 12.32 18.04
C GLN A 321 -11.96 10.91 17.83
N THR A 322 -12.47 10.61 16.63
CA THR A 322 -13.20 9.35 16.39
C THR A 322 -12.68 8.64 15.16
N ARG A 323 -12.18 7.43 15.33
CA ARG A 323 -11.70 6.59 14.24
C ARG A 323 -12.15 5.15 14.37
N VAL A 324 -12.23 4.49 13.24
CA VAL A 324 -12.42 3.04 13.13
C VAL A 324 -11.24 2.44 12.40
N VAL A 325 -10.69 1.37 12.95
CA VAL A 325 -9.57 0.62 12.35
C VAL A 325 -9.92 -0.86 12.32
N SER A 326 -9.57 -1.53 11.24
CA SER A 326 -9.74 -2.96 11.10
C SER A 326 -8.53 -3.59 10.43
N SER A 327 -8.13 -4.75 10.93
CA SER A 327 -7.16 -5.65 10.30
C SER A 327 -7.67 -7.08 10.50
N MET A 328 -8.12 -7.70 9.42
CA MET A 328 -8.72 -9.04 9.44
C MET A 328 -7.95 -9.96 8.53
N GLU A 329 -7.74 -11.16 8.98
CA GLU A 329 -7.17 -12.24 8.20
C GLU A 329 -7.95 -13.54 8.47
N TYR A 330 -8.36 -14.20 7.39
CA TYR A 330 -8.98 -15.52 7.43
C TYR A 330 -8.17 -16.49 6.59
N LEU A 331 -7.68 -17.52 7.22
CA LEU A 331 -6.98 -18.64 6.60
C LEU A 331 -7.80 -19.91 6.79
N SER A 332 -8.21 -20.55 5.68
CA SER A 332 -8.98 -21.78 5.73
C SER A 332 -8.10 -23.00 5.97
N SER A 333 -6.82 -22.95 5.57
CA SER A 333 -5.91 -24.09 5.58
C SER A 333 -4.46 -23.64 5.76
N TYR A 334 -3.80 -24.10 6.80
CA TYR A 334 -2.37 -23.82 7.01
C TYR A 334 -1.47 -24.43 5.92
N PRO A 335 -1.67 -25.69 5.47
CA PRO A 335 -0.93 -26.25 4.33
C PRO A 335 -1.02 -25.41 3.06
N TYR A 336 -2.15 -24.72 2.84
CA TYR A 336 -2.28 -23.80 1.72
C TYR A 336 -1.30 -22.63 1.83
N ARG A 337 -1.24 -21.99 3.00
CA ARG A 337 -0.31 -20.89 3.26
C ARG A 337 1.14 -21.34 3.09
N GLU A 338 1.52 -22.43 3.73
CA GLU A 338 2.88 -22.96 3.68
C GLU A 338 3.33 -23.29 2.24
N ALA A 339 2.43 -23.86 1.42
CA ALA A 339 2.76 -24.33 0.09
C ALA A 339 2.71 -23.25 -1.01
N PHE A 340 1.87 -22.21 -0.84
CA PHE A 340 1.55 -21.27 -1.93
C PHE A 340 1.79 -19.79 -1.62
N THR A 341 2.26 -19.45 -0.42
CA THR A 341 2.67 -18.08 -0.08
C THR A 341 4.10 -17.84 -0.49
N ASP A 342 4.32 -16.79 -1.26
CA ASP A 342 5.66 -16.40 -1.75
C ASP A 342 6.48 -15.62 -0.68
N ASN A 343 5.84 -15.17 0.40
CA ASN A 343 6.49 -14.47 1.50
C ASN A 343 6.84 -15.46 2.63
N PHE A 344 8.14 -15.67 2.86
CA PHE A 344 8.64 -16.60 3.87
C PHE A 344 8.09 -16.30 5.27
N ASN A 345 8.08 -15.02 5.72
CA ASN A 345 7.59 -14.67 7.05
C ASN A 345 6.10 -15.01 7.23
N GLN A 346 5.31 -14.82 6.18
CA GLN A 346 3.91 -15.19 6.19
C GLN A 346 3.72 -16.71 6.13
N ALA A 347 4.52 -17.41 5.33
CA ALA A 347 4.46 -18.88 5.22
C ALA A 347 4.71 -19.59 6.55
N VAL A 348 5.65 -19.08 7.35
CA VAL A 348 6.01 -19.66 8.66
C VAL A 348 5.21 -19.11 9.83
N SER A 349 4.39 -18.08 9.62
CA SER A 349 3.57 -17.48 10.67
C SER A 349 2.48 -18.45 11.12
N THR A 350 2.50 -18.80 12.40
CA THR A 350 1.51 -19.69 13.03
C THR A 350 0.40 -18.94 13.73
N ASP A 351 0.54 -17.64 13.91
CA ASP A 351 -0.39 -16.80 14.66
C ASP A 351 -1.10 -15.81 13.73
N ILE A 352 -2.42 -15.79 13.82
CA ILE A 352 -3.28 -14.85 13.09
C ILE A 352 -4.07 -14.05 14.11
N LEU A 353 -3.93 -12.73 14.07
CA LEU A 353 -4.72 -11.80 14.85
C LEU A 353 -5.60 -10.98 13.90
N SER A 354 -6.91 -11.07 14.07
CA SER A 354 -7.90 -10.26 13.36
C SER A 354 -8.62 -9.37 14.35
N PHE A 355 -8.75 -8.10 14.03
CA PHE A 355 -9.46 -7.16 14.89
C PHE A 355 -10.19 -6.07 14.09
N ALA A 356 -11.23 -5.53 14.72
CA ALA A 356 -11.86 -4.29 14.33
C ALA A 356 -12.19 -3.51 15.60
N TYR A 357 -11.84 -2.24 15.64
CA TYR A 357 -12.20 -1.37 16.75
C TYR A 357 -12.60 0.03 16.29
N GLY A 358 -13.49 0.63 17.05
CA GLY A 358 -13.80 2.04 16.97
C GLY A 358 -13.44 2.72 18.28
N VAL A 359 -12.69 3.81 18.24
CA VAL A 359 -12.28 4.58 19.42
C VAL A 359 -12.77 6.01 19.31
N HIS A 360 -13.20 6.55 20.45
CA HIS A 360 -13.54 7.96 20.63
C HIS A 360 -12.74 8.52 21.81
N GLU A 361 -12.00 9.60 21.57
CA GLU A 361 -11.14 10.26 22.54
C GLU A 361 -11.73 11.63 22.88
N ALA A 362 -12.02 11.88 24.15
CA ALA A 362 -12.54 13.17 24.63
C ALA A 362 -12.18 13.39 26.10
N ASP A 363 -11.81 14.62 26.43
CA ASP A 363 -11.57 15.08 27.81
C ASP A 363 -10.64 14.18 28.64
N GLY A 364 -9.63 13.61 28.01
CA GLY A 364 -8.68 12.70 28.64
C GLY A 364 -9.19 11.27 28.84
N PHE A 365 -10.33 10.92 28.22
CA PHE A 365 -10.85 9.56 28.17
C PHE A 365 -10.80 9.02 26.74
N ALA A 366 -10.48 7.74 26.60
CA ALA A 366 -10.67 6.99 25.38
C ALA A 366 -11.70 5.88 25.62
N SER A 367 -12.75 5.86 24.79
CA SER A 367 -13.78 4.82 24.81
C SER A 367 -13.64 3.99 23.55
N GLU A 368 -13.40 2.70 23.69
CA GLU A 368 -13.19 1.77 22.59
C GLU A 368 -14.27 0.69 22.55
N ALA A 369 -14.79 0.43 21.36
CA ALA A 369 -15.59 -0.77 21.08
C ALA A 369 -14.80 -1.66 20.12
N ARG A 370 -14.48 -2.88 20.54
CA ARG A 370 -13.60 -3.80 19.84
C ARG A 370 -14.21 -5.18 19.65
N ALA A 371 -13.85 -5.81 18.55
CA ALA A 371 -14.00 -7.25 18.36
C ALA A 371 -12.70 -7.80 17.78
N ASP A 372 -12.19 -8.87 18.35
CA ASP A 372 -11.01 -9.53 17.86
C ASP A 372 -11.07 -11.06 17.93
N ARG A 373 -10.24 -11.67 17.09
CA ARG A 373 -10.06 -13.11 17.00
C ARG A 373 -8.58 -13.42 16.89
N TYR A 374 -8.06 -14.17 17.85
CA TYR A 374 -6.77 -14.83 17.77
C TYR A 374 -6.93 -16.26 17.27
N GLN A 375 -6.06 -16.70 16.36
CA GLN A 375 -5.96 -18.06 15.86
C GLN A 375 -4.49 -18.49 15.89
N GLY A 376 -4.17 -19.46 16.74
CA GLY A 376 -2.85 -20.07 16.83
C GLY A 376 -2.85 -21.44 16.15
N LEU A 377 -2.05 -21.59 15.09
CA LEU A 377 -1.95 -22.80 14.26
C LEU A 377 -0.75 -23.64 14.70
N LYS A 378 -0.89 -24.42 15.77
CA LYS A 378 0.26 -25.13 16.36
C LYS A 378 0.65 -26.42 15.65
N ARG A 379 -0.32 -27.14 15.06
CA ARG A 379 -0.06 -28.40 14.36
C ARG A 379 -1.20 -28.75 13.41
N VAL A 380 -0.85 -29.22 12.23
CA VAL A 380 -1.78 -29.79 11.26
C VAL A 380 -2.20 -31.19 11.67
N ALA A 381 -3.42 -31.61 11.31
CA ALA A 381 -3.86 -32.98 11.49
C ALA A 381 -2.97 -33.94 10.68
N VAL A 382 -2.54 -35.02 11.31
CA VAL A 382 -1.84 -36.11 10.64
C VAL A 382 -2.79 -37.31 10.58
N PRO A 383 -3.14 -37.81 9.38
CA PRO A 383 -4.03 -38.95 9.25
C PRO A 383 -3.43 -40.22 9.88
N ALA A 384 -4.29 -41.14 10.31
CA ALA A 384 -3.86 -42.45 10.83
C ALA A 384 -3.12 -43.22 9.73
N THR A 385 -2.05 -43.89 10.12
CA THR A 385 -1.36 -44.90 9.32
C THR A 385 -1.58 -46.30 9.94
N PRO A 386 -1.30 -47.39 9.23
CA PRO A 386 -1.44 -48.72 9.81
C PRO A 386 -0.64 -48.94 11.10
N THR A 387 0.40 -48.16 11.33
CA THR A 387 1.32 -48.27 12.48
C THR A 387 1.20 -47.11 13.49
N LYS A 388 0.46 -46.03 13.17
CA LYS A 388 0.33 -44.84 14.04
C LYS A 388 -1.12 -44.35 14.04
N PRO A 389 -1.69 -43.98 15.19
CA PRO A 389 -3.00 -43.35 15.26
C PRO A 389 -3.00 -41.98 14.61
N ALA A 390 -4.18 -41.52 14.20
CA ALA A 390 -4.36 -40.14 13.74
C ALA A 390 -3.97 -39.14 14.83
N ILE A 391 -3.30 -38.08 14.44
CA ILE A 391 -2.97 -36.98 15.34
C ILE A 391 -3.88 -35.81 14.95
N PRO A 392 -4.75 -35.31 15.84
CA PRO A 392 -5.64 -34.20 15.54
C PRO A 392 -4.87 -32.91 15.34
N ALA A 393 -5.44 -31.99 14.56
CA ALA A 393 -4.94 -30.63 14.46
C ALA A 393 -4.92 -29.97 15.84
N GLN A 394 -3.89 -29.17 16.11
CA GLN A 394 -3.84 -28.31 17.30
C GLN A 394 -3.98 -26.86 16.89
N GLU A 395 -5.19 -26.36 16.98
CA GLU A 395 -5.54 -24.96 16.72
C GLU A 395 -6.19 -24.39 17.97
N VAL A 396 -5.74 -23.22 18.38
CA VAL A 396 -6.36 -22.44 19.46
C VAL A 396 -7.00 -21.21 18.86
N ARG A 397 -8.29 -21.01 19.11
CA ARG A 397 -9.02 -19.80 18.72
C ARG A 397 -9.57 -19.13 19.96
N ILE A 398 -9.28 -17.84 20.07
CA ILE A 398 -9.78 -16.99 21.15
C ILE A 398 -10.54 -15.84 20.49
N PHE A 399 -11.72 -15.54 21.01
CA PHE A 399 -12.58 -14.47 20.51
C PHE A 399 -12.88 -13.53 21.67
N HIS A 400 -12.73 -12.22 21.40
CA HIS A 400 -13.24 -11.13 22.23
C HIS A 400 -14.28 -10.39 21.40
N ALA A 401 -15.57 -10.59 21.67
CA ALA A 401 -16.62 -9.99 20.84
C ALA A 401 -17.99 -9.95 21.57
N PRO A 402 -18.54 -8.75 21.85
CA PRO A 402 -17.85 -7.46 21.83
C PRO A 402 -16.98 -7.27 23.07
N THR A 403 -16.01 -6.36 22.98
CA THR A 403 -15.31 -5.77 24.11
C THR A 403 -15.56 -4.26 24.09
N LEU A 404 -16.00 -3.72 25.20
CA LEU A 404 -16.12 -2.28 25.43
C LEU A 404 -15.07 -1.90 26.47
N GLU A 405 -14.24 -0.93 26.15
CA GLU A 405 -13.12 -0.49 27.00
C GLU A 405 -13.19 1.01 27.22
N VAL A 406 -12.83 1.44 28.40
CA VAL A 406 -12.69 2.85 28.75
C VAL A 406 -11.37 3.03 29.46
N TYR A 407 -10.55 3.90 28.93
CA TYR A 407 -9.26 4.30 29.51
C TYR A 407 -9.30 5.78 29.84
N SER A 408 -8.66 6.20 30.91
CA SER A 408 -8.41 7.60 31.17
C SER A 408 -6.92 7.89 31.23
N THR A 409 -6.53 9.10 30.84
CA THR A 409 -5.23 9.67 31.21
C THR A 409 -5.23 10.01 32.71
N ASP A 410 -4.07 10.40 33.24
CA ASP A 410 -3.99 10.89 34.62
C ASP A 410 -4.72 12.21 34.78
N HIS A 411 -5.72 12.24 35.66
CA HIS A 411 -6.47 13.42 36.03
C HIS A 411 -6.06 13.93 37.40
N GLY A 412 -5.87 15.25 37.56
CA GLY A 412 -5.54 15.85 38.83
C GLY A 412 -6.72 15.83 39.80
N LEU A 413 -6.49 15.40 41.05
CA LEU A 413 -7.49 15.45 42.10
C LEU A 413 -7.44 16.83 42.83
N GLY A 414 -8.07 17.82 42.22
CA GLY A 414 -8.08 19.20 42.73
C GLY A 414 -6.65 19.76 42.85
N THR A 415 -6.32 20.36 44.01
CA THR A 415 -5.02 20.97 44.30
C THR A 415 -4.08 20.05 45.09
N THR A 416 -4.43 18.79 45.28
CA THR A 416 -3.70 17.86 46.18
C THR A 416 -2.36 17.38 45.61
N GLY A 417 -2.17 17.49 44.30
CA GLY A 417 -1.04 16.89 43.57
C GLY A 417 -1.19 15.39 43.33
N LEU A 418 -2.30 14.78 43.77
CA LEU A 418 -2.66 13.41 43.42
C LEU A 418 -3.21 13.35 42.00
N LEU A 419 -2.83 12.32 41.31
CA LEU A 419 -3.35 11.94 39.99
C LEU A 419 -4.19 10.68 40.12
N TRP A 420 -5.24 10.56 39.35
CA TRP A 420 -6.02 9.34 39.25
C TRP A 420 -6.30 8.99 37.81
N ASN A 421 -6.35 7.71 37.54
CA ASN A 421 -6.78 7.15 36.28
C ASN A 421 -7.67 5.92 36.48
N VAL A 422 -8.35 5.51 35.44
CA VAL A 422 -9.17 4.30 35.46
C VAL A 422 -9.10 3.56 34.13
N GLU A 423 -8.95 2.25 34.22
CA GLU A 423 -9.13 1.33 33.12
C GLU A 423 -10.33 0.43 33.44
N SER A 424 -11.22 0.23 32.49
CA SER A 424 -12.39 -0.63 32.66
C SER A 424 -12.72 -1.32 31.35
N SER A 425 -13.09 -2.60 31.41
CA SER A 425 -13.55 -3.34 30.24
C SER A 425 -14.74 -4.23 30.54
N ALA A 426 -15.61 -4.40 29.53
CA ALA A 426 -16.69 -5.37 29.53
C ALA A 426 -16.59 -6.22 28.26
N SER A 427 -16.31 -7.52 28.41
CA SER A 427 -15.95 -8.39 27.28
C SER A 427 -16.80 -9.64 27.20
N GLY A 428 -17.16 -10.04 25.98
CA GLY A 428 -17.68 -11.36 25.67
C GLY A 428 -16.57 -12.25 25.13
N LEU A 429 -16.19 -13.29 25.87
CA LEU A 429 -14.99 -14.11 25.63
C LEU A 429 -15.35 -15.54 25.26
N LYS A 430 -14.66 -16.11 24.24
CA LYS A 430 -14.81 -17.52 23.90
C LYS A 430 -13.47 -18.11 23.49
N ARG A 431 -13.15 -19.30 23.98
CA ARG A 431 -11.97 -20.07 23.62
C ARG A 431 -12.34 -21.44 23.08
N VAL A 432 -11.72 -21.83 21.96
CA VAL A 432 -11.90 -23.12 21.33
C VAL A 432 -10.52 -23.71 21.06
N GLN A 433 -10.31 -24.93 21.51
CA GLN A 433 -9.11 -25.71 21.23
C GLN A 433 -9.46 -27.22 21.26
N PRO A 434 -8.64 -28.12 20.71
CA PRO A 434 -8.97 -29.55 20.64
C PRO A 434 -9.33 -30.22 21.98
N ASP A 435 -8.61 -29.82 23.03
CA ASP A 435 -8.76 -30.44 24.38
C ASP A 435 -9.72 -29.61 25.27
N PHE A 436 -10.25 -28.50 24.77
CA PHE A 436 -11.12 -27.66 25.55
C PHE A 436 -12.00 -26.79 24.64
N VAL A 437 -13.29 -26.87 24.84
CA VAL A 437 -14.27 -26.01 24.16
C VAL A 437 -15.12 -25.35 25.22
N SER A 438 -15.06 -24.03 25.33
CA SER A 438 -16.02 -23.32 26.17
C SER A 438 -17.42 -23.50 25.62
N SER A 439 -18.36 -23.97 26.43
CA SER A 439 -19.73 -24.27 26.00
C SER A 439 -20.54 -23.04 25.64
N GLY A 440 -20.04 -21.85 25.93
CA GLY A 440 -20.69 -20.57 25.63
C GLY A 440 -19.74 -19.39 25.77
N VAL A 441 -20.28 -18.19 25.65
CA VAL A 441 -19.55 -16.93 25.86
C VAL A 441 -19.39 -16.70 27.37
N THR A 442 -18.18 -16.45 27.82
CA THR A 442 -17.86 -15.97 29.17
C THR A 442 -17.90 -14.45 29.15
N GLN A 443 -18.76 -13.86 29.95
CA GLN A 443 -18.77 -12.42 30.17
C GLN A 443 -17.73 -12.09 31.24
N ARG A 444 -16.90 -11.08 30.98
CA ARG A 444 -15.94 -10.53 31.93
C ARG A 444 -16.18 -9.03 32.06
N PHE A 445 -16.21 -8.57 33.29
CA PHE A 445 -16.13 -7.14 33.62
C PHE A 445 -14.86 -6.92 34.44
N ASP A 446 -14.04 -5.98 34.05
CA ASP A 446 -12.77 -5.62 34.69
C ASP A 446 -12.78 -4.12 35.01
N LEU A 447 -12.35 -3.77 36.22
CA LEU A 447 -12.26 -2.40 36.68
C LEU A 447 -10.96 -2.21 37.44
N HIS A 448 -10.12 -1.28 37.00
CA HIS A 448 -8.81 -0.99 37.57
C HIS A 448 -8.62 0.52 37.75
N PRO A 449 -9.10 1.13 38.86
CA PRO A 449 -8.73 2.49 39.25
C PRO A 449 -7.34 2.51 39.90
N GLU A 450 -6.56 3.54 39.57
CA GLU A 450 -5.25 3.80 40.15
C GLU A 450 -5.13 5.25 40.64
N ILE A 451 -4.36 5.46 41.69
CA ILE A 451 -3.98 6.78 42.21
C ILE A 451 -2.47 6.86 42.25
N ALA A 452 -1.89 7.93 41.70
CA ALA A 452 -0.46 8.18 41.69
C ALA A 452 -0.11 9.53 42.32
N TYR A 453 1.07 9.65 42.90
CA TYR A 453 1.58 10.90 43.47
C TYR A 453 3.00 11.22 42.99
N PRO A 454 3.14 12.03 41.94
CA PRO A 454 4.47 12.42 41.44
C PRO A 454 5.20 13.32 42.44
N LEU A 455 6.37 12.86 42.87
CA LEU A 455 7.26 13.56 43.80
C LEU A 455 8.56 13.96 43.12
N LYS A 456 9.01 15.19 43.34
CA LYS A 456 10.32 15.66 42.90
C LYS A 456 11.19 15.94 44.15
N LEU A 457 12.35 15.26 44.22
CA LEU A 457 13.39 15.52 45.24
C LEU A 457 14.67 15.94 44.52
N GLY A 458 14.86 17.24 44.35
CA GLY A 458 15.92 17.76 43.51
C GLY A 458 15.75 17.30 42.06
N ALA A 459 16.74 16.61 41.52
CA ALA A 459 16.67 16.05 40.15
C ALA A 459 16.10 14.62 40.09
N TRP A 460 15.76 14.02 41.23
CA TRP A 460 15.11 12.71 41.31
C TRP A 460 13.59 12.84 41.16
N LYS A 461 12.99 11.93 40.40
CA LYS A 461 11.55 11.81 40.29
C LYS A 461 11.12 10.47 40.87
N PHE A 462 10.07 10.49 41.72
CA PHE A 462 9.47 9.32 42.32
C PHE A 462 7.97 9.38 42.00
N VAL A 463 7.42 8.30 41.47
CA VAL A 463 5.98 8.21 41.22
C VAL A 463 5.46 6.94 41.89
N PRO A 464 5.13 7.01 43.19
CA PRO A 464 4.39 5.92 43.81
C PRO A 464 2.96 5.91 43.27
N SER A 465 2.42 4.72 43.00
CA SER A 465 1.02 4.51 42.67
C SER A 465 0.42 3.34 43.44
N LEU A 466 -0.88 3.39 43.59
CA LEU A 466 -1.69 2.37 44.27
C LEU A 466 -2.96 2.15 43.45
N GLY A 467 -3.15 0.91 42.97
CA GLY A 467 -4.32 0.47 42.24
C GLY A 467 -5.04 -0.66 42.94
N VAL A 468 -6.31 -0.80 42.61
CA VAL A 468 -7.15 -1.94 43.00
C VAL A 468 -7.79 -2.47 41.74
N ARG A 469 -7.70 -3.77 41.51
CA ARG A 469 -8.31 -4.41 40.35
C ARG A 469 -9.41 -5.35 40.81
N GLU A 470 -10.55 -5.28 40.16
CA GLU A 470 -11.70 -6.14 40.38
C GLU A 470 -12.17 -6.72 39.07
N THR A 471 -12.10 -8.05 38.95
CA THR A 471 -12.49 -8.78 37.72
C THR A 471 -13.61 -9.76 38.02
N LEU A 472 -14.75 -9.59 37.38
CA LEU A 472 -15.94 -10.42 37.51
C LEU A 472 -16.09 -11.31 36.26
N TYR A 473 -16.26 -12.61 36.44
CA TYR A 473 -16.49 -13.59 35.37
C TYR A 473 -17.85 -14.25 35.54
N SER A 474 -18.58 -14.46 34.46
CA SER A 474 -19.83 -15.22 34.46
C SER A 474 -19.64 -16.74 34.52
N ARG A 475 -18.41 -17.20 34.29
CA ARG A 475 -18.05 -18.63 34.25
C ARG A 475 -16.66 -18.88 34.83
N SER A 476 -16.45 -20.06 35.38
CA SER A 476 -15.18 -20.48 35.99
C SER A 476 -14.87 -21.93 35.66
N LEU A 477 -13.63 -22.36 35.90
CA LEU A 477 -13.22 -23.76 35.85
C LEU A 477 -13.59 -24.43 37.15
N LYS A 478 -14.20 -25.63 37.10
CA LYS A 478 -14.37 -26.50 38.25
C LYS A 478 -13.03 -27.18 38.53
N ARG A 479 -12.50 -27.02 39.75
CA ARG A 479 -11.30 -27.73 40.13
C ARG A 479 -11.63 -29.23 40.20
N PRO A 480 -10.97 -30.13 39.43
CA PRO A 480 -11.25 -31.55 39.50
C PRO A 480 -10.85 -32.10 40.87
N ALA A 481 -11.71 -32.89 41.42
CA ALA A 481 -11.43 -33.62 42.70
C ALA A 481 -10.42 -34.77 42.49
N ALA A 482 -10.18 -35.17 41.24
CA ALA A 482 -9.20 -36.20 40.83
C ALA A 482 -8.74 -35.92 39.38
N VAL A 483 -7.55 -36.35 39.05
CA VAL A 483 -6.68 -36.04 37.91
C VAL A 483 -7.21 -36.49 36.53
N VAL A 484 -8.50 -36.65 36.29
CA VAL A 484 -8.99 -37.27 35.05
C VAL A 484 -9.45 -36.30 33.96
N ASP A 485 -9.85 -35.09 34.27
CA ASP A 485 -10.18 -34.10 33.25
C ASP A 485 -10.03 -32.66 33.79
N PRO A 486 -8.96 -31.92 33.43
CA PRO A 486 -8.68 -30.62 33.97
C PRO A 486 -9.56 -29.50 33.40
N SER A 487 -10.48 -29.76 32.47
CA SER A 487 -11.09 -28.74 31.63
C SER A 487 -12.62 -28.61 31.73
N ILE A 488 -13.23 -28.97 32.88
CA ILE A 488 -14.67 -28.82 33.02
C ILE A 488 -15.04 -27.37 33.37
N GLU A 489 -15.66 -26.70 32.42
CA GLU A 489 -16.27 -25.38 32.61
C GLU A 489 -17.43 -25.47 33.61
N HIS A 490 -17.43 -24.57 34.60
CA HIS A 490 -18.53 -24.37 35.54
C HIS A 490 -19.30 -23.13 35.18
N ARG A 491 -20.64 -23.16 35.23
CA ARG A 491 -21.49 -21.99 34.96
C ARG A 491 -21.65 -21.02 36.16
N GLY A 492 -20.83 -21.15 37.16
CA GLY A 492 -20.82 -20.26 38.31
C GLY A 492 -19.97 -19.02 38.08
N GLY A 493 -20.43 -17.86 38.54
CA GLY A 493 -19.65 -16.65 38.55
C GLY A 493 -18.39 -16.76 39.42
N LEU A 494 -17.38 -16.01 39.07
CA LEU A 494 -16.11 -15.91 39.77
C LEU A 494 -15.77 -14.45 39.95
N ASN A 495 -15.36 -14.07 41.16
CA ASN A 495 -14.76 -12.79 41.44
C ASN A 495 -13.27 -12.95 41.71
N ARG A 496 -12.47 -12.00 41.25
CA ARG A 496 -11.05 -11.88 41.51
C ARG A 496 -10.72 -10.43 41.82
N SER A 497 -10.11 -10.20 42.97
CA SER A 497 -9.65 -8.89 43.39
C SER A 497 -8.17 -8.93 43.66
N ASP A 498 -7.46 -7.87 43.38
CA ASP A 498 -6.06 -7.71 43.77
C ASP A 498 -5.73 -6.25 44.07
N ILE A 499 -4.61 -6.05 44.75
CA ILE A 499 -4.05 -4.74 45.07
C ILE A 499 -2.72 -4.62 44.37
N GLU A 500 -2.56 -3.54 43.63
CA GLU A 500 -1.31 -3.23 42.92
C GLU A 500 -0.65 -2.02 43.58
N ALA A 501 0.60 -2.13 43.93
CA ALA A 501 1.44 -1.02 44.38
C ALA A 501 2.69 -0.91 43.55
N GLN A 502 2.99 0.27 43.06
CA GLN A 502 4.14 0.51 42.21
C GLN A 502 4.90 1.76 42.62
N VAL A 503 6.21 1.75 42.46
CA VAL A 503 7.05 2.94 42.61
C VAL A 503 7.97 3.02 41.41
N ASP A 504 7.81 4.07 40.60
CA ASP A 504 8.73 4.42 39.51
C ASP A 504 9.72 5.46 40.03
N VAL A 505 11.00 5.16 39.94
CA VAL A 505 12.10 6.03 40.37
C VAL A 505 12.96 6.37 39.18
N ARG A 506 13.04 7.65 38.86
CA ARG A 506 13.89 8.17 37.80
C ARG A 506 14.98 9.05 38.38
N PRO A 507 16.20 8.53 38.50
CA PRO A 507 17.36 9.30 38.87
C PRO A 507 17.65 10.43 37.86
N PRO A 508 18.52 11.40 38.23
CA PRO A 508 18.92 12.44 37.30
C PRO A 508 19.53 11.88 36.03
N VAL A 509 19.19 12.47 34.90
CA VAL A 509 19.81 12.18 33.62
C VAL A 509 21.27 12.63 33.67
N ILE A 510 22.20 11.75 33.37
CA ILE A 510 23.62 12.05 33.23
C ILE A 510 23.83 12.43 31.77
N GLU A 511 24.24 13.68 31.56
CA GLU A 511 24.43 14.22 30.22
C GLU A 511 25.90 14.71 30.05
N ARG A 512 26.49 14.40 28.90
CA ARG A 512 27.80 14.91 28.52
C ARG A 512 27.84 15.23 27.03
N THR A 513 28.29 16.45 26.72
CA THR A 513 28.54 16.87 25.34
C THR A 513 30.02 16.74 25.04
N PHE A 514 30.33 16.16 23.90
CA PHE A 514 31.69 16.01 23.37
C PHE A 514 31.79 16.89 22.12
N ASP A 515 32.51 18.03 22.29
CA ASP A 515 32.74 19.09 21.29
C ASP A 515 34.18 19.18 20.82
N SER A 516 34.98 18.15 21.07
CA SER A 516 36.41 18.17 20.74
C SER A 516 36.65 18.01 19.23
N LYS A 517 37.71 18.65 18.70
CA LYS A 517 38.13 18.50 17.30
C LYS A 517 38.37 17.06 16.87
N PHE A 518 38.65 16.16 17.79
CA PHE A 518 38.74 14.72 17.50
C PHE A 518 37.40 14.12 17.20
N VAL A 519 36.37 14.41 18.01
CA VAL A 519 35.00 13.94 17.84
C VAL A 519 34.42 14.52 16.56
N GLU A 520 34.62 15.80 16.31
CA GLU A 520 34.21 16.46 15.07
C GLU A 520 34.86 15.81 13.83
N ARG A 521 36.16 15.41 13.90
CA ARG A 521 36.83 14.73 12.79
C ARG A 521 36.29 13.31 12.53
N VAL A 522 35.92 12.59 13.59
CA VAL A 522 35.46 11.19 13.49
C VAL A 522 33.99 11.10 13.10
N PHE A 523 33.15 11.93 13.70
CA PHE A 523 31.69 11.87 13.52
C PHE A 523 31.15 12.99 12.60
N GLY A 524 31.93 14.00 12.27
CA GLY A 524 31.47 15.18 11.52
C GLY A 524 30.51 16.09 12.31
N HIS A 525 30.31 15.79 13.61
CA HIS A 525 29.26 16.36 14.46
C HIS A 525 29.75 16.49 15.91
N ASP A 526 29.17 17.43 16.64
CA ASP A 526 29.21 17.40 18.10
C ASP A 526 28.32 16.26 18.59
N VAL A 527 28.80 15.52 19.61
CA VAL A 527 28.09 14.37 20.16
C VAL A 527 27.59 14.68 21.56
N ARG A 528 26.29 14.62 21.78
CA ARG A 528 25.70 14.68 23.12
C ARG A 528 25.26 13.28 23.54
N HIS A 529 25.85 12.80 24.65
CA HIS A 529 25.49 11.49 25.22
C HIS A 529 24.66 11.71 26.48
N THR A 530 23.50 11.09 26.52
CA THR A 530 22.62 11.04 27.71
C THR A 530 22.50 9.62 28.22
N ILE A 531 22.50 9.47 29.54
CA ILE A 531 22.29 8.22 30.26
C ILE A 531 21.10 8.44 31.20
N GLU A 532 20.04 7.71 30.97
CA GLU A 532 18.77 7.81 31.69
C GLU A 532 18.54 6.51 32.46
N PRO A 533 18.89 6.45 33.75
CA PRO A 533 18.63 5.30 34.58
C PRO A 533 17.15 5.29 35.04
N GLU A 534 16.56 4.11 35.15
CA GLU A 534 15.20 3.88 35.61
C GLU A 534 15.17 2.69 36.56
N LEU A 535 14.39 2.82 37.63
CA LEU A 535 14.13 1.75 38.60
C LEU A 535 12.63 1.70 38.88
N LYS A 536 12.02 0.54 38.70
CA LYS A 536 10.61 0.33 38.91
C LYS A 536 10.41 -0.86 39.85
N TYR A 537 9.73 -0.64 40.96
CA TYR A 537 9.28 -1.71 41.84
C TYR A 537 7.76 -1.90 41.68
N ARG A 538 7.33 -3.12 41.47
CA ARG A 538 5.92 -3.49 41.35
C ARG A 538 5.58 -4.62 42.30
N TYR A 539 4.51 -4.46 43.02
CA TYR A 539 3.91 -5.47 43.87
C TYR A 539 2.44 -5.66 43.49
N VAL A 540 2.05 -6.90 43.23
CA VAL A 540 0.65 -7.31 43.05
C VAL A 540 0.39 -8.39 44.07
N GLY A 541 -0.68 -8.27 44.85
CA GLY A 541 -1.02 -9.24 45.87
C GLY A 541 -2.50 -9.41 46.08
N GLY A 542 -2.88 -10.59 46.56
CA GLY A 542 -4.26 -10.95 46.81
C GLY A 542 -4.96 -11.60 45.61
N VAL A 543 -4.23 -12.03 44.59
CA VAL A 543 -4.80 -12.68 43.43
C VAL A 543 -5.33 -14.07 43.76
N ASP A 544 -6.59 -14.09 44.21
CA ASP A 544 -7.29 -15.34 44.52
C ASP A 544 -7.81 -16.04 43.26
N ASN A 545 -8.10 -17.34 43.40
CA ASN A 545 -8.80 -18.12 42.39
C ASN A 545 -8.09 -18.28 41.03
N PHE A 546 -6.79 -18.01 40.93
CA PHE A 546 -6.00 -18.08 39.70
C PHE A 546 -6.21 -19.39 38.89
N MET A 547 -6.34 -20.53 39.57
CA MET A 547 -6.56 -21.85 38.94
C MET A 547 -8.00 -22.09 38.49
N LYS A 548 -8.94 -21.21 38.84
CA LYS A 548 -10.35 -21.31 38.45
C LYS A 548 -10.72 -20.39 37.29
N VAL A 549 -9.80 -19.53 36.86
CA VAL A 549 -10.02 -18.58 35.77
C VAL A 549 -9.81 -19.28 34.44
N LEU A 550 -10.76 -19.11 33.53
CA LEU A 550 -10.58 -19.40 32.10
C LEU A 550 -9.65 -18.34 31.50
N ARG A 551 -8.57 -18.76 30.86
CA ARG A 551 -7.56 -17.84 30.33
C ARG A 551 -7.84 -17.50 28.89
N PHE A 552 -8.02 -16.21 28.58
CA PHE A 552 -8.25 -15.68 27.26
C PHE A 552 -7.14 -14.74 26.82
N ASP A 553 -6.69 -13.87 27.74
CA ASP A 553 -5.70 -12.82 27.51
C ASP A 553 -4.82 -12.57 28.75
N ASP A 554 -4.08 -11.45 28.75
CA ASP A 554 -3.16 -11.04 29.81
C ASP A 554 -3.88 -10.66 31.12
N VAL A 555 -5.10 -10.12 31.06
CA VAL A 555 -5.90 -9.84 32.24
C VAL A 555 -6.10 -11.11 33.09
N ASP A 556 -6.31 -12.25 32.42
CA ASP A 556 -6.60 -13.53 33.09
C ASP A 556 -5.37 -14.22 33.69
N VAL A 557 -4.17 -13.81 33.29
CA VAL A 557 -2.89 -14.42 33.76
C VAL A 557 -2.21 -13.58 34.85
N VAL A 558 -2.81 -12.50 35.29
CA VAL A 558 -2.30 -11.75 36.44
C VAL A 558 -2.18 -12.66 37.65
N SER A 559 -1.07 -12.59 38.34
CA SER A 559 -0.73 -13.38 39.54
C SER A 559 0.00 -12.53 40.54
N ASP A 560 0.04 -12.99 41.79
CA ASP A 560 0.86 -12.35 42.81
C ASP A 560 2.29 -12.14 42.28
N THR A 561 2.74 -10.91 42.32
CA THR A 561 4.01 -10.46 41.73
C THR A 561 4.75 -9.58 42.71
N ASN A 562 6.05 -9.82 42.83
CA ASN A 562 6.98 -8.95 43.54
C ASN A 562 8.21 -8.79 42.66
N GLU A 563 8.31 -7.66 41.97
CA GLU A 563 9.26 -7.49 40.90
C GLU A 563 10.00 -6.17 41.03
N LEU A 564 11.31 -6.22 40.85
CA LEU A 564 12.17 -5.07 40.72
C LEU A 564 12.75 -5.05 39.32
N GLN A 565 12.40 -4.04 38.54
CA GLN A 565 12.95 -3.77 37.22
C GLN A 565 13.94 -2.61 37.31
N TYR A 566 15.06 -2.72 36.59
CA TYR A 566 16.00 -1.62 36.42
C TYR A 566 16.41 -1.56 34.97
N GLY A 567 16.60 -0.34 34.49
CA GLY A 567 16.99 -0.08 33.12
C GLY A 567 17.91 1.12 33.01
N VAL A 568 18.67 1.17 31.93
CA VAL A 568 19.48 2.32 31.54
C VAL A 568 19.27 2.55 30.06
N THR A 569 18.68 3.69 29.73
CA THR A 569 18.57 4.12 28.33
C THR A 569 19.72 5.06 28.01
N GLN A 570 20.45 4.77 26.95
CA GLN A 570 21.52 5.63 26.44
C GLN A 570 21.11 6.19 25.09
N ARG A 571 21.27 7.52 24.93
CA ARG A 571 21.01 8.19 23.65
C ARG A 571 22.22 9.00 23.23
N LEU A 572 22.56 8.91 21.96
CA LEU A 572 23.57 9.73 21.32
C LEU A 572 22.89 10.66 20.33
N PHE A 573 23.00 11.96 20.58
CA PHE A 573 22.49 12.99 19.68
C PHE A 573 23.68 13.57 18.91
N LEU A 574 23.56 13.64 17.59
CA LEU A 574 24.57 14.19 16.70
C LEU A 574 24.11 15.56 16.20
N LYS A 575 24.87 16.60 16.46
CA LYS A 575 24.60 17.96 15.97
C LYS A 575 25.64 18.32 14.90
N PRO A 576 25.21 18.72 13.67
CA PRO A 576 26.16 19.10 12.63
C PRO A 576 27.11 20.19 13.12
N ALA A 577 28.44 19.94 12.98
CA ALA A 577 29.46 20.92 13.33
C ALA A 577 29.33 22.13 12.40
N GLY A 578 29.29 23.35 12.98
CA GLY A 578 29.21 24.60 12.21
C GLY A 578 27.79 25.08 11.84
N GLY A 579 26.74 24.46 12.34
CA GLY A 579 25.40 25.02 12.26
C GLY A 579 25.32 26.33 13.04
N LYS A 580 25.30 27.49 12.33
CA LYS A 580 24.97 28.78 12.96
C LYS A 580 23.62 28.59 13.63
N GLN A 581 23.56 28.75 14.95
CA GLN A 581 22.30 28.92 15.65
C GLN A 581 21.56 30.08 14.97
N GLN A 582 20.52 29.80 14.20
CA GLN A 582 19.55 30.83 13.89
C GLN A 582 18.92 31.18 15.26
N PRO A 583 19.05 32.44 15.72
CA PRO A 583 18.35 32.83 16.93
C PRO A 583 16.86 32.58 16.68
N CYS A 584 16.22 31.78 17.55
CA CYS A 584 14.78 31.66 17.58
C CYS A 584 14.25 33.11 17.66
N LYS A 585 13.67 33.63 16.59
CA LYS A 585 12.86 34.83 16.67
C LYS A 585 11.72 34.48 17.61
N ALA A 586 11.76 35.10 18.83
CA ALA A 586 10.60 35.07 19.70
C ALA A 586 9.44 35.63 18.86
N LYS A 587 8.52 34.76 18.45
CA LYS A 587 7.21 35.18 18.02
C LYS A 587 6.54 35.73 19.26
N ASP A 588 6.16 36.98 19.18
CA ASP A 588 5.40 37.66 20.21
C ASP A 588 4.26 36.72 20.67
N ALA A 589 4.20 36.55 22.00
CA ALA A 589 3.21 35.77 22.67
C ALA A 589 1.82 36.38 22.39
N ASP A 590 1.07 35.78 21.48
CA ASP A 590 -0.39 35.86 21.52
C ASP A 590 -0.97 34.45 21.45
N ALA A 591 -1.83 34.22 22.41
CA ALA A 591 -2.32 32.96 22.91
C ALA A 591 -2.98 32.08 21.84
N THR A 592 -2.48 30.87 21.69
CA THR A 592 -3.14 29.57 21.64
C THR A 592 -2.09 28.54 21.19
N ALA A 593 -1.26 28.10 22.12
CA ALA A 593 -0.32 27.02 21.88
C ALA A 593 -1.06 25.69 22.08
N ASP A 594 -1.23 24.97 20.99
CA ASP A 594 -1.56 23.56 20.98
C ASP A 594 -0.35 22.78 21.54
N PRO A 595 -0.47 21.98 22.62
CA PRO A 595 0.68 21.31 23.24
C PRO A 595 1.27 20.14 22.44
N ASP A 596 0.71 19.81 21.27
CA ASP A 596 1.04 18.58 20.54
C ASP A 596 2.05 18.75 19.37
N GLN A 597 2.59 19.97 19.18
CA GLN A 597 3.53 20.21 18.07
C GLN A 597 5.02 20.29 18.46
N THR A 598 5.40 19.87 19.66
CA THR A 598 6.81 19.97 20.11
C THR A 598 7.60 18.65 20.10
N GLN A 599 7.14 17.62 19.38
CA GLN A 599 7.85 16.33 19.40
C GLN A 599 8.45 15.85 18.07
N ASP A 600 8.21 16.53 16.95
CA ASP A 600 8.63 16.05 15.63
C ASP A 600 9.86 16.75 15.00
N ASP A 601 10.47 17.73 15.67
CA ASP A 601 11.64 18.44 15.12
C ASP A 601 12.99 18.03 15.74
N ALA A 602 13.11 16.83 16.28
CA ALA A 602 14.36 16.33 16.88
C ALA A 602 14.71 14.89 16.47
N GLU A 603 14.67 14.58 15.17
CA GLU A 603 15.41 13.45 14.59
C GLU A 603 16.46 13.93 13.59
#